data_f51d42e77cc129cd78c1515641538133
#
_entry.id   f51d42e77cc129cd78c1515641538133
#
_cell.length_a   1.000
_cell.length_b   1.000
_cell.length_c   1.000
_cell.angle_alpha   90.00
_cell.angle_beta   90.00
_cell.angle_gamma   90.00
#
_symmetry.space_group_name_H-M   'P 1'
#
loop_
_entity.id
_entity.type
_entity.pdbx_description
1 polymer ?
#
loop_
_entity_poly.entity_id
_entity_poly.type
_entity_poly.pdbx_seq_one_letter_code
_entity_poly.pdbx_strand_id
1 'polypeptide(L)'
;MRPLLGLLLVFAVCTFSLYLLSTHLPRSPRPETRPSEEAKGAEDQEPGPRVLKFPSDLEELRELSDFLQDYKGDHPAYVLLLFCSAYLYKQCFAIPGSSFLNILAGALFGPWLGLILCCVLASVGATCCYLLSSAFGKQLVVSYFPDKVAMLQKKVEDNRNSLFFFLLFLRLFPMTPNWFLNLSSPILNIPIAQFFFSVLIGLIPYNFICVQTGSILSTITSLDDIFSWGMVLKLLAIALVALVPGTLIKQFSRKHLRLEESNSIHLGNNKKGT
;
A
#
# COMPACT_ATOMS: atom_id res chain seq x y z
N MET A 1 12.31 -22.16 17.54
CA MET A 1 13.40 -21.95 16.56
C MET A 1 13.04 -22.35 15.14
N ARG A 2 12.38 -23.48 14.90
CA ARG A 2 11.95 -23.92 13.54
C ARG A 2 11.09 -22.91 12.74
N PRO A 3 10.07 -22.23 13.33
CA PRO A 3 9.26 -21.29 12.54
C PRO A 3 10.03 -20.04 12.09
N LEU A 4 10.93 -19.52 12.91
CA LEU A 4 11.77 -18.36 12.55
C LEU A 4 12.73 -18.70 11.38
N LEU A 5 13.31 -19.91 11.41
CA LEU A 5 14.19 -20.37 10.32
C LEU A 5 13.43 -20.48 9.00
N GLY A 6 12.19 -20.98 9.02
CA GLY A 6 11.32 -21.05 7.86
C GLY A 6 10.99 -19.67 7.29
N LEU A 7 10.68 -18.69 8.14
CA LEU A 7 10.42 -17.30 7.73
C LEU A 7 11.65 -16.67 7.10
N LEU A 8 12.83 -16.85 7.71
CA LEU A 8 14.12 -16.33 7.18
C LEU A 8 14.46 -16.95 5.82
N LEU A 9 14.19 -18.25 5.65
CA LEU A 9 14.41 -18.94 4.36
C LEU A 9 13.49 -18.36 3.28
N VAL A 10 12.20 -18.21 3.57
CA VAL A 10 11.25 -17.60 2.61
C VAL A 10 11.67 -16.16 2.26
N PHE A 11 12.05 -15.38 3.26
CA PHE A 11 12.54 -14.02 3.05
C PHE A 11 13.80 -14.00 2.15
N ALA A 12 14.78 -14.85 2.43
CA ALA A 12 16.02 -14.94 1.65
C ALA A 12 15.76 -15.35 0.18
N VAL A 13 14.88 -16.33 -0.05
CA VAL A 13 14.51 -16.79 -1.41
C VAL A 13 13.80 -15.66 -2.16
N CYS A 14 12.83 -14.99 -1.55
CA CYS A 14 12.11 -13.88 -2.19
C CYS A 14 13.04 -12.69 -2.49
N THR A 15 13.94 -12.35 -1.56
CA THR A 15 14.95 -11.29 -1.75
C THR A 15 15.89 -11.61 -2.90
N PHE A 16 16.40 -12.85 -2.93
CA PHE A 16 17.29 -13.32 -4.00
C PHE A 16 16.58 -13.31 -5.37
N SER A 17 15.33 -13.78 -5.43
CA SER A 17 14.54 -13.74 -6.66
C SER A 17 14.31 -12.32 -7.17
N LEU A 18 13.98 -11.38 -6.26
CA LEU A 18 13.81 -9.97 -6.63
C LEU A 18 15.14 -9.33 -7.07
N TYR A 19 16.25 -9.67 -6.39
CA TYR A 19 17.58 -9.25 -6.77
C TYR A 19 17.96 -9.73 -8.18
N LEU A 20 17.76 -11.01 -8.48
CA LEU A 20 17.99 -11.53 -9.83
C LEU A 20 17.14 -10.80 -10.88
N LEU A 21 15.88 -10.55 -10.59
CA LEU A 21 14.97 -9.81 -11.47
C LEU A 21 15.43 -8.36 -11.67
N SER A 22 15.98 -7.72 -10.66
CA SER A 22 16.48 -6.33 -10.75
C SER A 22 17.83 -6.20 -11.47
N THR A 23 18.65 -7.24 -11.47
CA THR A 23 20.00 -7.22 -12.09
C THR A 23 20.00 -7.74 -13.53
N HIS A 24 19.04 -8.62 -13.89
CA HIS A 24 18.91 -9.16 -15.25
C HIS A 24 18.02 -8.28 -16.15
N LEU A 25 18.17 -6.95 -16.06
CA LEU A 25 17.49 -6.05 -16.99
C LEU A 25 17.95 -6.38 -18.43
N PRO A 26 17.02 -6.70 -19.36
CA PRO A 26 17.35 -6.83 -20.77
C PRO A 26 18.00 -5.53 -21.25
N ARG A 27 19.12 -5.59 -21.98
CA ARG A 27 19.79 -4.41 -22.48
C ARG A 27 18.87 -3.72 -23.50
N SER A 28 18.41 -2.50 -23.18
CA SER A 28 17.76 -1.65 -24.18
C SER A 28 18.80 -1.24 -25.23
N PRO A 29 18.53 -1.38 -26.54
CA PRO A 29 19.39 -0.81 -27.57
C PRO A 29 19.36 0.72 -27.37
N ARG A 30 20.48 1.28 -26.98
CA ARG A 30 20.66 2.74 -26.81
C ARG A 30 20.30 3.40 -28.15
N PRO A 31 19.36 4.36 -28.21
CA PRO A 31 19.26 5.21 -29.41
C PRO A 31 20.62 5.91 -29.55
N GLU A 32 21.28 5.73 -30.67
CA GLU A 32 22.47 6.51 -31.03
C GLU A 32 22.04 7.99 -31.02
N THR A 33 22.28 8.67 -29.92
CA THR A 33 22.16 10.11 -29.83
C THR A 33 23.11 10.71 -30.85
N ARG A 34 22.55 11.45 -31.84
CA ARG A 34 23.30 12.22 -32.81
C ARG A 34 24.45 12.95 -32.11
N PRO A 35 25.64 12.99 -32.70
CA PRO A 35 26.74 13.72 -32.12
C PRO A 35 26.46 15.23 -32.17
N SER A 36 26.02 15.82 -31.07
CA SER A 36 26.19 17.25 -30.85
C SER A 36 27.64 17.47 -30.47
N GLU A 37 28.41 18.04 -31.40
CA GLU A 37 29.72 18.64 -31.20
C GLU A 37 29.57 19.68 -30.07
N GLU A 38 30.04 19.38 -28.87
CA GLU A 38 30.49 20.29 -27.82
C GLU A 38 30.43 19.60 -26.45
N ALA A 39 31.40 18.76 -26.15
CA ALA A 39 31.92 18.56 -24.80
C ALA A 39 33.16 17.60 -24.84
N LYS A 40 34.29 18.14 -25.24
CA LYS A 40 35.59 17.57 -24.89
C LYS A 40 35.84 17.86 -23.41
N GLY A 41 35.85 16.81 -22.57
CA GLY A 41 36.40 16.90 -21.23
C GLY A 41 35.47 16.38 -20.09
N ALA A 42 35.00 15.17 -20.19
CA ALA A 42 34.55 14.40 -19.02
C ALA A 42 34.94 12.93 -19.24
N GLU A 43 35.80 12.44 -18.36
CA GLU A 43 36.31 11.06 -18.37
C GLU A 43 35.16 10.05 -18.47
N ASP A 44 35.35 9.07 -19.36
CA ASP A 44 34.51 7.88 -19.55
C ASP A 44 34.44 7.05 -18.26
N GLN A 45 33.56 7.43 -17.34
CA GLN A 45 33.08 6.51 -16.32
C GLN A 45 31.92 5.74 -16.94
N GLU A 46 32.17 4.50 -17.36
CA GLU A 46 31.10 3.53 -17.62
C GLU A 46 30.15 3.52 -16.42
N PRO A 47 28.86 3.81 -16.58
CA PRO A 47 27.90 3.70 -15.48
C PRO A 47 27.83 2.21 -15.11
N GLY A 48 28.45 1.86 -13.97
CA GLY A 48 28.34 0.53 -13.40
C GLY A 48 26.88 0.09 -13.26
N PRO A 49 26.58 -1.20 -13.06
CA PRO A 49 25.22 -1.72 -13.00
C PRO A 49 24.42 -0.92 -11.95
N ARG A 50 23.47 -0.10 -12.42
CA ARG A 50 22.59 0.66 -11.53
C ARG A 50 21.72 -0.32 -10.76
N VAL A 51 22.00 -0.48 -9.48
CA VAL A 51 21.17 -1.26 -8.57
C VAL A 51 19.89 -0.47 -8.33
N LEU A 52 18.76 -1.01 -8.76
CA LEU A 52 17.44 -0.43 -8.50
C LEU A 52 17.18 -0.44 -7.00
N LYS A 53 17.04 0.74 -6.42
CA LYS A 53 16.73 0.97 -5.00
C LYS A 53 15.25 1.31 -4.82
N PHE A 54 14.68 0.92 -3.70
CA PHE A 54 13.37 1.46 -3.32
C PHE A 54 13.51 2.95 -2.98
N PRO A 55 12.68 3.84 -3.59
CA PRO A 55 12.79 5.26 -3.36
C PRO A 55 12.44 5.60 -1.90
N SER A 56 13.25 6.47 -1.29
CA SER A 56 13.07 6.96 0.07
C SER A 56 12.46 8.37 0.09
N ASP A 57 12.58 9.11 -0.99
CA ASP A 57 12.04 10.45 -1.17
C ASP A 57 11.41 10.63 -2.57
N LEU A 58 10.85 11.82 -2.82
CA LEU A 58 10.17 12.14 -4.08
C LEU A 58 11.14 12.34 -5.24
N GLU A 59 12.37 12.74 -4.99
CA GLU A 59 13.39 12.96 -6.00
C GLU A 59 13.91 11.62 -6.55
N GLU A 60 14.28 10.71 -5.66
CA GLU A 60 14.62 9.32 -6.03
C GLU A 60 13.46 8.61 -6.76
N LEU A 61 12.21 8.91 -6.34
CA LEU A 61 11.01 8.37 -7.00
C LEU A 61 10.86 8.88 -8.44
N ARG A 62 11.15 10.16 -8.68
CA ARG A 62 11.09 10.77 -10.00
C ARG A 62 12.16 10.19 -10.93
N GLU A 63 13.40 10.13 -10.45
CA GLU A 63 14.49 9.51 -11.22
C GLU A 63 14.20 8.05 -11.59
N LEU A 64 13.67 7.28 -10.63
CA LEU A 64 13.26 5.89 -10.86
C LEU A 64 12.09 5.81 -11.85
N SER A 65 11.13 6.73 -11.76
CA SER A 65 10.00 6.80 -12.67
C SER A 65 10.44 7.10 -14.10
N ASP A 66 11.30 8.10 -14.29
CA ASP A 66 11.77 8.51 -15.60
C ASP A 66 12.59 7.37 -16.24
N PHE A 67 13.48 6.75 -15.49
CA PHE A 67 14.22 5.56 -15.94
C PHE A 67 13.31 4.40 -16.36
N LEU A 68 12.30 4.08 -15.54
CA LEU A 68 11.39 2.98 -15.83
C LEU A 68 10.38 3.31 -16.94
N GLN A 69 10.05 4.59 -17.17
CA GLN A 69 9.23 5.02 -18.30
C GLN A 69 9.94 4.81 -19.63
N ASP A 70 11.20 5.23 -19.72
CA ASP A 70 12.03 5.00 -20.92
C ASP A 70 12.15 3.51 -21.19
N TYR A 71 12.43 2.73 -20.15
CA TYR A 71 12.59 1.29 -20.26
C TYR A 71 11.28 0.55 -20.60
N LYS A 72 10.13 1.07 -20.16
CA LYS A 72 8.79 0.54 -20.47
C LYS A 72 8.47 0.64 -21.96
N GLY A 73 9.02 1.63 -22.68
CA GLY A 73 8.86 1.76 -24.12
C GLY A 73 9.32 0.51 -24.85
N ASP A 74 10.46 -0.03 -24.46
CA ASP A 74 11.08 -1.21 -25.10
C ASP A 74 10.57 -2.55 -24.50
N HIS A 75 10.35 -2.58 -23.18
CA HIS A 75 10.05 -3.82 -22.43
C HIS A 75 8.90 -3.68 -21.44
N PRO A 76 7.65 -3.42 -21.88
CA PRO A 76 6.52 -3.13 -20.98
C PRO A 76 6.15 -4.29 -20.05
N ALA A 77 6.24 -5.53 -20.53
CA ALA A 77 5.94 -6.71 -19.73
C ALA A 77 6.94 -6.93 -18.60
N TYR A 78 8.21 -6.61 -18.85
CA TYR A 78 9.26 -6.73 -17.84
C TYR A 78 9.11 -5.69 -16.73
N VAL A 79 8.82 -4.44 -17.09
CA VAL A 79 8.56 -3.37 -16.11
C VAL A 79 7.35 -3.70 -15.24
N LEU A 80 6.29 -4.24 -15.85
CA LEU A 80 5.12 -4.69 -15.11
C LEU A 80 5.46 -5.83 -14.13
N LEU A 81 6.22 -6.84 -14.59
CA LEU A 81 6.65 -7.97 -13.76
C LEU A 81 7.53 -7.51 -12.59
N LEU A 82 8.51 -6.65 -12.86
CA LEU A 82 9.40 -6.09 -11.85
C LEU A 82 8.60 -5.29 -10.81
N PHE A 83 7.70 -4.43 -11.25
CA PHE A 83 6.83 -3.65 -10.40
C PHE A 83 5.95 -4.55 -9.51
N CYS A 84 5.26 -5.53 -10.10
CA CYS A 84 4.41 -6.47 -9.36
C CYS A 84 5.22 -7.25 -8.32
N SER A 85 6.40 -7.74 -8.69
CA SER A 85 7.27 -8.50 -7.79
C SER A 85 7.77 -7.65 -6.62
N ALA A 86 8.21 -6.43 -6.89
CA ALA A 86 8.66 -5.49 -5.87
C ALA A 86 7.51 -5.07 -4.92
N TYR A 87 6.33 -4.85 -5.47
CA TYR A 87 5.14 -4.49 -4.69
C TYR A 87 4.72 -5.64 -3.77
N LEU A 88 4.59 -6.86 -4.31
CA LEU A 88 4.23 -8.04 -3.54
C LEU A 88 5.26 -8.35 -2.46
N TYR A 89 6.56 -8.27 -2.79
CA TYR A 89 7.64 -8.44 -1.81
C TYR A 89 7.47 -7.48 -0.63
N LYS A 90 7.32 -6.17 -0.93
CA LYS A 90 7.18 -5.14 0.09
C LYS A 90 5.94 -5.35 0.96
N GLN A 91 4.82 -5.69 0.35
CA GLN A 91 3.55 -5.89 1.04
C GLN A 91 3.53 -7.19 1.86
N CYS A 92 4.11 -8.26 1.34
CA CYS A 92 4.18 -9.58 1.97
C CYS A 92 5.00 -9.55 3.27
N PHE A 93 6.11 -8.82 3.28
CA PHE A 93 6.99 -8.69 4.45
C PHE A 93 6.67 -7.46 5.32
N ALA A 94 5.52 -6.82 5.10
CA ALA A 94 5.06 -5.66 5.87
C ALA A 94 6.07 -4.50 5.91
N ILE A 95 6.85 -4.31 4.84
CA ILE A 95 7.84 -3.23 4.73
C ILE A 95 7.10 -1.91 4.52
N PRO A 96 7.35 -0.86 5.33
CA PRO A 96 6.67 0.43 5.22
C PRO A 96 7.02 1.17 3.90
N GLY A 97 6.21 2.17 3.52
CA GLY A 97 6.45 3.02 2.35
C GLY A 97 5.78 2.54 1.06
N SER A 98 4.65 1.82 1.14
CA SER A 98 3.85 1.44 -0.03
C SER A 98 3.30 2.65 -0.82
N SER A 99 3.21 3.84 -0.19
CA SER A 99 2.85 5.09 -0.85
C SER A 99 3.73 5.40 -2.06
N PHE A 100 5.04 5.23 -1.94
CA PHE A 100 5.95 5.46 -3.06
C PHE A 100 5.68 4.54 -4.25
N LEU A 101 5.39 3.26 -4.00
CA LEU A 101 5.01 2.33 -5.07
C LEU A 101 3.65 2.67 -5.69
N ASN A 102 2.69 3.14 -4.90
CA ASN A 102 1.40 3.59 -5.43
C ASN A 102 1.55 4.84 -6.31
N ILE A 103 2.40 5.80 -5.90
CA ILE A 103 2.73 6.98 -6.72
C ILE A 103 3.45 6.53 -7.99
N LEU A 104 4.43 5.64 -7.90
CA LEU A 104 5.14 5.09 -9.05
C LEU A 104 4.19 4.35 -10.01
N ALA A 105 3.20 3.61 -9.50
CA ALA A 105 2.18 2.98 -10.33
C ALA A 105 1.38 3.99 -11.15
N GLY A 106 1.02 5.12 -10.53
CA GLY A 106 0.34 6.23 -11.20
C GLY A 106 1.17 6.84 -12.30
N ALA A 107 2.45 7.07 -12.04
CA ALA A 107 3.40 7.61 -13.01
C ALA A 107 3.63 6.64 -14.18
N LEU A 108 3.85 5.35 -13.90
CA LEU A 108 4.17 4.36 -14.93
C LEU A 108 2.96 3.87 -15.73
N PHE A 109 1.84 3.59 -15.08
CA PHE A 109 0.70 2.90 -15.69
C PHE A 109 -0.53 3.79 -15.85
N GLY A 110 -0.45 5.03 -15.37
CA GLY A 110 -1.56 5.99 -15.40
C GLY A 110 -2.59 5.78 -14.29
N PRO A 111 -3.62 6.66 -14.23
CA PRO A 111 -4.50 6.75 -13.06
C PRO A 111 -5.39 5.52 -12.87
N TRP A 112 -5.96 4.96 -13.94
CA TRP A 112 -6.94 3.88 -13.82
C TRP A 112 -6.30 2.50 -13.71
N LEU A 113 -5.36 2.19 -14.63
CA LEU A 113 -4.65 0.91 -14.58
C LEU A 113 -3.78 0.80 -13.34
N GLY A 114 -3.09 1.89 -12.95
CA GLY A 114 -2.33 1.95 -11.72
C GLY A 114 -3.19 1.71 -10.48
N LEU A 115 -4.41 2.29 -10.42
CA LEU A 115 -5.34 2.06 -9.31
C LEU A 115 -5.76 0.60 -9.19
N ILE A 116 -6.22 -0.01 -10.29
CA ILE A 116 -6.63 -1.42 -10.29
C ILE A 116 -5.46 -2.31 -9.86
N LEU A 117 -4.29 -2.07 -10.43
CA LEU A 117 -3.07 -2.81 -10.13
C LEU A 117 -2.69 -2.72 -8.65
N CYS A 118 -2.67 -1.50 -8.08
CA CYS A 118 -2.38 -1.29 -6.67
C CYS A 118 -3.41 -1.95 -5.74
N CYS A 119 -4.71 -1.86 -6.05
CA CYS A 119 -5.75 -2.50 -5.23
C CYS A 119 -5.61 -4.02 -5.21
N VAL A 120 -5.37 -4.63 -6.37
CA VAL A 120 -5.17 -6.09 -6.48
C VAL A 120 -3.88 -6.51 -5.78
N LEU A 121 -2.76 -5.86 -6.07
CA LEU A 121 -1.45 -6.21 -5.48
C LEU A 121 -1.44 -5.97 -3.96
N ALA A 122 -2.07 -4.90 -3.46
CA ALA A 122 -2.20 -4.65 -2.03
C ALA A 122 -2.98 -5.77 -1.34
N SER A 123 -4.08 -6.24 -1.94
CA SER A 123 -4.92 -7.29 -1.37
C SER A 123 -4.22 -8.65 -1.39
N VAL A 124 -3.60 -9.01 -2.50
CA VAL A 124 -2.83 -10.26 -2.63
C VAL A 124 -1.63 -10.25 -1.69
N GLY A 125 -0.83 -9.17 -1.69
CA GLY A 125 0.35 -9.06 -0.84
C GLY A 125 0.01 -9.04 0.65
N ALA A 126 -1.06 -8.33 1.05
CA ALA A 126 -1.55 -8.37 2.43
C ALA A 126 -2.02 -9.77 2.84
N THR A 127 -2.63 -10.53 1.92
CA THR A 127 -3.01 -11.92 2.17
C THR A 127 -1.80 -12.83 2.32
N CYS A 128 -0.75 -12.63 1.53
CA CYS A 128 0.53 -13.33 1.73
C CYS A 128 1.14 -13.00 3.10
N CYS A 129 1.13 -11.73 3.50
CA CYS A 129 1.57 -11.29 4.82
C CYS A 129 0.75 -11.97 5.95
N TYR A 130 -0.58 -12.01 5.81
CA TYR A 130 -1.48 -12.71 6.71
C TYR A 130 -1.10 -14.18 6.84
N LEU A 131 -0.88 -14.89 5.73
CA LEU A 131 -0.51 -16.30 5.72
C LEU A 131 0.86 -16.54 6.39
N LEU A 132 1.85 -15.70 6.10
CA LEU A 132 3.15 -15.76 6.77
C LEU A 132 3.04 -15.54 8.28
N SER A 133 2.28 -14.52 8.69
CA SER A 133 2.02 -14.25 10.11
C SER A 133 1.26 -15.41 10.78
N SER A 134 0.31 -16.03 10.09
CA SER A 134 -0.41 -17.20 10.57
C SER A 134 0.50 -18.40 10.77
N ALA A 135 1.39 -18.65 9.80
CA ALA A 135 2.29 -19.83 9.82
C ALA A 135 3.43 -19.68 10.82
N PHE A 136 4.01 -18.48 10.94
CA PHE A 136 5.26 -18.28 11.67
C PHE A 136 5.12 -17.36 12.89
N GLY A 137 4.27 -16.32 12.81
CA GLY A 137 4.14 -15.30 13.87
C GLY A 137 3.14 -15.67 14.96
N LYS A 138 2.00 -16.27 14.60
CA LYS A 138 0.90 -16.54 15.53
C LYS A 138 1.34 -17.36 16.73
N GLN A 139 2.06 -18.46 16.53
CA GLN A 139 2.51 -19.33 17.62
C GLN A 139 3.41 -18.59 18.62
N LEU A 140 4.29 -17.71 18.11
CA LEU A 140 5.19 -16.93 18.96
C LEU A 140 4.40 -15.96 19.84
N VAL A 141 3.48 -15.18 19.25
CA VAL A 141 2.72 -14.17 19.98
C VAL A 141 1.77 -14.80 21.00
N VAL A 142 1.10 -15.91 20.66
CA VAL A 142 0.23 -16.66 21.57
C VAL A 142 1.04 -17.24 22.74
N SER A 143 2.27 -17.69 22.48
CA SER A 143 3.16 -18.24 23.51
C SER A 143 3.64 -17.19 24.52
N TYR A 144 3.89 -15.94 24.06
CA TYR A 144 4.36 -14.86 24.93
C TYR A 144 3.21 -14.11 25.65
N PHE A 145 2.04 -14.02 25.05
CA PHE A 145 0.90 -13.24 25.57
C PHE A 145 -0.43 -14.00 25.51
N PRO A 146 -0.54 -15.20 26.14
CA PRO A 146 -1.71 -16.07 25.98
C PRO A 146 -3.02 -15.40 26.41
N ASP A 147 -3.04 -14.80 27.61
CA ASP A 147 -4.27 -14.20 28.17
C ASP A 147 -4.78 -13.00 27.37
N LYS A 148 -3.86 -12.13 26.94
CA LYS A 148 -4.20 -10.95 26.15
C LYS A 148 -4.73 -11.33 24.77
N VAL A 149 -4.09 -12.30 24.13
CA VAL A 149 -4.52 -12.82 22.83
C VAL A 149 -5.88 -13.49 22.94
N ALA A 150 -6.10 -14.36 23.94
CA ALA A 150 -7.37 -15.02 24.18
C ALA A 150 -8.53 -14.03 24.43
N MET A 151 -8.27 -12.96 25.19
CA MET A 151 -9.26 -11.89 25.42
C MET A 151 -9.63 -11.17 24.13
N LEU A 152 -8.65 -10.85 23.28
CA LEU A 152 -8.90 -10.16 22.01
C LEU A 152 -9.58 -11.08 21.00
N GLN A 153 -9.19 -12.36 20.92
CA GLN A 153 -9.84 -13.36 20.07
C GLN A 153 -11.32 -13.52 20.45
N LYS A 154 -11.64 -13.56 21.76
CA LYS A 154 -13.01 -13.60 22.24
C LYS A 154 -13.81 -12.36 21.79
N LYS A 155 -13.23 -11.16 21.92
CA LYS A 155 -13.89 -9.91 21.42
C LYS A 155 -14.16 -9.94 19.92
N VAL A 156 -13.24 -10.50 19.15
CA VAL A 156 -13.43 -10.67 17.68
C VAL A 156 -14.57 -11.66 17.40
N GLU A 157 -14.62 -12.78 18.12
CA GLU A 157 -15.69 -13.78 17.95
C GLU A 157 -17.06 -13.24 18.37
N ASP A 158 -17.14 -12.55 19.51
CA ASP A 158 -18.39 -11.93 19.99
C ASP A 158 -18.95 -10.89 19.00
N ASN A 159 -18.09 -10.27 18.19
CA ASN A 159 -18.47 -9.23 17.20
C ASN A 159 -18.33 -9.68 15.75
N ARG A 160 -18.36 -10.97 15.47
CA ARG A 160 -18.07 -11.55 14.16
C ARG A 160 -18.94 -11.00 13.02
N ASN A 161 -20.20 -10.68 13.31
CA ASN A 161 -21.15 -10.15 12.32
C ASN A 161 -20.82 -8.72 11.85
N SER A 162 -20.20 -7.90 12.70
CA SER A 162 -19.79 -6.52 12.38
C SER A 162 -18.30 -6.38 12.05
N LEU A 163 -17.57 -7.49 12.10
CA LEU A 163 -16.10 -7.51 11.98
C LEU A 163 -15.61 -6.94 10.65
N PHE A 164 -16.29 -7.22 9.54
CA PHE A 164 -15.96 -6.68 8.23
C PHE A 164 -16.00 -5.14 8.21
N PHE A 165 -17.08 -4.54 8.72
CA PHE A 165 -17.23 -3.08 8.78
C PHE A 165 -16.24 -2.45 9.75
N PHE A 166 -15.91 -3.12 10.84
CA PHE A 166 -14.88 -2.69 11.77
C PHE A 166 -13.49 -2.68 11.12
N LEU A 167 -13.13 -3.74 10.39
CA LEU A 167 -11.87 -3.78 9.63
C LEU A 167 -11.83 -2.71 8.56
N LEU A 168 -12.93 -2.51 7.84
CA LEU A 168 -13.05 -1.46 6.83
C LEU A 168 -12.83 -0.08 7.45
N PHE A 169 -13.47 0.20 8.59
CA PHE A 169 -13.28 1.43 9.35
C PHE A 169 -11.82 1.64 9.75
N LEU A 170 -11.16 0.61 10.31
CA LEU A 170 -9.75 0.71 10.71
C LEU A 170 -8.81 1.00 9.54
N ARG A 171 -9.13 0.53 8.32
CA ARG A 171 -8.32 0.79 7.12
C ARG A 171 -8.56 2.18 6.52
N LEU A 172 -9.79 2.68 6.65
CA LEU A 172 -10.13 4.06 6.27
C LEU A 172 -9.59 5.09 7.27
N PHE A 173 -9.35 4.67 8.52
CA PHE A 173 -8.87 5.53 9.58
C PHE A 173 -7.35 5.66 9.53
N PRO A 174 -6.80 6.87 9.32
CA PRO A 174 -5.38 7.07 9.03
C PRO A 174 -4.43 6.76 10.19
N MET A 175 -4.96 6.49 11.40
CA MET A 175 -4.13 6.24 12.59
C MET A 175 -3.71 4.79 12.75
N THR A 176 -4.35 3.85 12.05
CA THR A 176 -4.01 2.42 12.16
C THR A 176 -3.10 2.00 11.01
N PRO A 177 -1.82 1.64 11.27
CA PRO A 177 -0.91 1.21 10.22
C PRO A 177 -1.39 -0.08 9.56
N ASN A 178 -1.47 -0.10 8.21
CA ASN A 178 -1.92 -1.27 7.45
C ASN A 178 -1.06 -2.53 7.71
N TRP A 179 0.25 -2.36 7.85
CA TRP A 179 1.15 -3.47 8.14
C TRP A 179 0.82 -4.14 9.48
N PHE A 180 0.42 -3.36 10.47
CA PHE A 180 0.02 -3.88 11.78
C PHE A 180 -1.26 -4.72 11.69
N LEU A 181 -2.27 -4.25 10.96
CA LEU A 181 -3.51 -5.00 10.71
C LEU A 181 -3.22 -6.31 9.95
N ASN A 182 -2.31 -6.28 8.98
CA ASN A 182 -1.95 -7.47 8.21
C ASN A 182 -1.28 -8.54 9.07
N LEU A 183 -0.42 -8.14 10.01
CA LEU A 183 0.26 -9.05 10.93
C LEU A 183 -0.64 -9.55 12.07
N SER A 184 -1.49 -8.68 12.62
CA SER A 184 -2.32 -8.99 13.80
C SER A 184 -3.59 -9.79 13.45
N SER A 185 -4.14 -9.62 12.26
CA SER A 185 -5.40 -10.27 11.85
C SER A 185 -5.41 -11.79 11.99
N PRO A 186 -4.38 -12.56 11.56
CA PRO A 186 -4.34 -14.00 11.75
C PRO A 186 -4.16 -14.42 13.20
N ILE A 187 -3.48 -13.59 14.02
CA ILE A 187 -3.30 -13.83 15.46
C ILE A 187 -4.65 -13.74 16.17
N LEU A 188 -5.50 -12.81 15.73
CA LEU A 188 -6.84 -12.59 16.27
C LEU A 188 -7.92 -13.50 15.67
N ASN A 189 -7.56 -14.49 14.85
CA ASN A 189 -8.48 -15.42 14.17
C ASN A 189 -9.50 -14.73 13.25
N ILE A 190 -9.14 -13.59 12.66
CA ILE A 190 -10.00 -12.89 11.69
C ILE A 190 -10.12 -13.75 10.42
N PRO A 191 -11.34 -14.03 9.90
CA PRO A 191 -11.50 -14.83 8.70
C PRO A 191 -10.83 -14.19 7.47
N ILE A 192 -10.08 -14.99 6.70
CA ILE A 192 -9.27 -14.53 5.56
C ILE A 192 -10.11 -13.81 4.49
N ALA A 193 -11.36 -14.26 4.25
CA ALA A 193 -12.23 -13.64 3.28
C ALA A 193 -12.63 -12.21 3.70
N GLN A 194 -13.05 -12.01 4.96
CA GLN A 194 -13.36 -10.69 5.49
C GLN A 194 -12.14 -9.77 5.49
N PHE A 195 -10.97 -10.34 5.82
CA PHE A 195 -9.69 -9.64 5.75
C PHE A 195 -9.39 -9.18 4.32
N PHE A 196 -9.40 -10.10 3.34
CA PHE A 196 -9.11 -9.80 1.93
C PHE A 196 -10.00 -8.68 1.37
N PHE A 197 -11.32 -8.81 1.51
CA PHE A 197 -12.25 -7.80 0.99
C PHE A 197 -12.16 -6.47 1.75
N SER A 198 -11.82 -6.48 3.04
CA SER A 198 -11.56 -5.24 3.78
C SER A 198 -10.31 -4.50 3.27
N VAL A 199 -9.27 -5.22 2.84
CA VAL A 199 -8.09 -4.62 2.19
C VAL A 199 -8.48 -4.05 0.84
N LEU A 200 -9.12 -4.88 0.00
CA LEU A 200 -9.48 -4.53 -1.38
C LEU A 200 -10.31 -3.24 -1.44
N ILE A 201 -11.35 -3.16 -0.59
CA ILE A 201 -12.27 -2.02 -0.57
C ILE A 201 -11.71 -0.86 0.27
N GLY A 202 -11.15 -1.16 1.44
CA GLY A 202 -10.70 -0.15 2.39
C GLY A 202 -9.52 0.68 1.93
N LEU A 203 -8.67 0.14 1.05
CA LEU A 203 -7.51 0.87 0.51
C LEU A 203 -7.82 1.63 -0.79
N ILE A 204 -9.01 1.51 -1.39
CA ILE A 204 -9.35 2.23 -2.63
C ILE A 204 -9.11 3.73 -2.50
N PRO A 205 -9.62 4.46 -1.48
CA PRO A 205 -9.44 5.90 -1.39
C PRO A 205 -7.96 6.30 -1.26
N TYR A 206 -7.22 5.57 -0.44
CA TYR A 206 -5.79 5.80 -0.25
C TYR A 206 -4.98 5.55 -1.52
N ASN A 207 -5.20 4.40 -2.18
CA ASN A 207 -4.53 4.06 -3.42
C ASN A 207 -4.89 5.05 -4.53
N PHE A 208 -6.16 5.48 -4.60
CA PHE A 208 -6.61 6.48 -5.58
C PHE A 208 -5.84 7.79 -5.44
N ILE A 209 -5.70 8.32 -4.22
CA ILE A 209 -4.97 9.56 -3.97
C ILE A 209 -3.50 9.41 -4.40
N CYS A 210 -2.82 8.34 -3.98
CA CYS A 210 -1.42 8.11 -4.32
C CYS A 210 -1.19 7.94 -5.82
N VAL A 211 -2.02 7.14 -6.48
CA VAL A 211 -1.93 6.86 -7.92
C VAL A 211 -2.21 8.12 -8.74
N GLN A 212 -3.23 8.90 -8.36
CA GLN A 212 -3.52 10.17 -9.03
C GLN A 212 -2.38 11.17 -8.85
N THR A 213 -1.78 11.24 -7.66
CA THR A 213 -0.61 12.08 -7.42
C THR A 213 0.54 11.69 -8.36
N GLY A 214 0.84 10.39 -8.50
CA GLY A 214 1.88 9.91 -9.40
C GLY A 214 1.59 10.20 -10.87
N SER A 215 0.36 10.00 -11.30
CA SER A 215 -0.07 10.31 -12.68
C SER A 215 0.06 11.80 -13.00
N ILE A 216 -0.23 12.67 -12.04
CA ILE A 216 -0.05 14.11 -12.19
C ILE A 216 1.44 14.47 -12.24
N LEU A 217 2.23 13.91 -11.32
CA LEU A 217 3.67 14.17 -11.22
C LEU A 217 4.41 13.82 -12.52
N SER A 218 4.03 12.74 -13.20
CA SER A 218 4.63 12.32 -14.47
C SER A 218 4.22 13.20 -15.67
N THR A 219 3.13 13.98 -15.56
CA THR A 219 2.65 14.87 -16.64
C THR A 219 3.14 16.32 -16.48
N ILE A 220 3.69 16.68 -15.32
CA ILE A 220 4.19 18.02 -15.06
C ILE A 220 5.64 18.10 -15.55
N THR A 221 5.84 18.69 -16.73
CA THR A 221 7.17 18.98 -17.29
C THR A 221 7.64 20.40 -17.01
N SER A 222 6.71 21.33 -16.76
CA SER A 222 7.00 22.73 -16.42
C SER A 222 6.02 23.29 -15.38
N LEU A 223 6.41 24.39 -14.71
CA LEU A 223 5.54 25.10 -13.75
C LEU A 223 4.26 25.65 -14.41
N ASP A 224 4.30 25.93 -15.70
CA ASP A 224 3.15 26.44 -16.45
C ASP A 224 2.03 25.39 -16.61
N ASP A 225 2.38 24.10 -16.62
CA ASP A 225 1.41 23.01 -16.69
C ASP A 225 0.58 22.88 -15.39
N ILE A 226 1.11 23.35 -14.26
CA ILE A 226 0.41 23.33 -12.97
C ILE A 226 -0.81 24.24 -12.95
N PHE A 227 -0.75 25.36 -13.70
CA PHE A 227 -1.83 26.35 -13.79
C PHE A 227 -2.89 26.03 -14.85
N SER A 228 -2.80 24.87 -15.52
CA SER A 228 -3.88 24.47 -16.43
C SER A 228 -5.16 24.15 -15.62
N TRP A 229 -6.31 24.67 -16.09
CA TRP A 229 -7.61 24.45 -15.44
C TRP A 229 -7.92 22.96 -15.20
N GLY A 230 -7.48 22.08 -16.11
CA GLY A 230 -7.65 20.64 -15.97
C GLY A 230 -6.85 20.05 -14.78
N MET A 231 -5.66 20.59 -14.50
CA MET A 231 -4.81 20.16 -13.39
C MET A 231 -5.39 20.64 -12.05
N VAL A 232 -5.83 21.90 -11.98
CA VAL A 232 -6.49 22.48 -10.80
C VAL A 232 -7.75 21.68 -10.44
N LEU A 233 -8.57 21.30 -11.42
CA LEU A 233 -9.75 20.45 -11.21
C LEU A 233 -9.39 19.06 -10.69
N LYS A 234 -8.32 18.43 -11.21
CA LYS A 234 -7.84 17.13 -10.72
C LYS A 234 -7.37 17.22 -9.26
N LEU A 235 -6.59 18.24 -8.92
CA LEU A 235 -6.11 18.47 -7.56
C LEU A 235 -7.28 18.74 -6.59
N LEU A 236 -8.26 19.52 -7.01
CA LEU A 236 -9.48 19.77 -6.24
C LEU A 236 -10.28 18.48 -6.02
N ALA A 237 -10.44 17.65 -7.05
CA ALA A 237 -11.11 16.36 -6.91
C ALA A 237 -10.40 15.42 -5.94
N ILE A 238 -9.06 15.37 -5.98
CA ILE A 238 -8.25 14.59 -5.03
C ILE A 238 -8.46 15.10 -3.60
N ALA A 239 -8.42 16.41 -3.41
CA ALA A 239 -8.64 17.02 -2.10
C ALA A 239 -10.05 16.71 -1.55
N LEU A 240 -11.08 16.76 -2.40
CA LEU A 240 -12.45 16.39 -2.02
C LEU A 240 -12.56 14.92 -1.63
N VAL A 241 -11.95 14.01 -2.41
CA VAL A 241 -11.92 12.57 -2.09
C VAL A 241 -11.19 12.31 -0.78
N ALA A 242 -10.10 13.04 -0.50
CA ALA A 242 -9.37 12.93 0.77
C ALA A 242 -10.18 13.34 1.99
N LEU A 243 -11.16 14.25 1.84
CA LEU A 243 -12.06 14.70 2.91
C LEU A 243 -13.19 13.69 3.22
N VAL A 244 -13.54 12.81 2.28
CA VAL A 244 -14.65 11.85 2.45
C VAL A 244 -14.46 10.93 3.66
N PRO A 245 -13.30 10.29 3.91
CA PRO A 245 -13.11 9.46 5.09
C PRO A 245 -13.32 10.21 6.40
N GLY A 246 -12.79 11.44 6.49
CA GLY A 246 -12.95 12.28 7.69
C GLY A 246 -14.40 12.67 7.97
N THR A 247 -15.17 12.98 6.95
CA THR A 247 -16.59 13.33 7.09
C THR A 247 -17.46 12.12 7.46
N LEU A 248 -17.19 10.96 6.86
CA LEU A 248 -17.88 9.71 7.20
C LEU A 248 -17.61 9.30 8.65
N ILE A 249 -16.36 9.38 9.11
CA ILE A 249 -15.99 9.08 10.49
C ILE A 249 -16.73 10.02 11.46
N LYS A 250 -16.78 11.31 11.15
CA LYS A 250 -17.48 12.30 11.98
C LYS A 250 -18.99 12.04 12.06
N GLN A 251 -19.60 11.61 10.96
CA GLN A 251 -21.02 11.25 10.93
C GLN A 251 -21.29 9.95 11.72
N PHE A 252 -20.44 8.92 11.56
CA PHE A 252 -20.57 7.66 12.29
C PHE A 252 -20.38 7.84 13.80
N SER A 253 -19.37 8.60 14.22
CA SER A 253 -19.11 8.90 15.61
C SER A 253 -20.26 9.68 16.27
N ARG A 254 -20.83 10.68 15.57
CA ARG A 254 -22.00 11.41 16.06
C ARG A 254 -23.24 10.54 16.18
N LYS A 255 -23.44 9.61 15.25
CA LYS A 255 -24.58 8.68 15.28
C LYS A 255 -24.47 7.70 16.44
N HIS A 256 -23.25 7.21 16.73
CA HIS A 256 -22.98 6.30 17.84
C HIS A 256 -23.19 6.98 19.19
N LEU A 257 -22.70 8.21 19.36
CA LEU A 257 -22.89 9.00 20.58
C LEU A 257 -24.37 9.30 20.86
N ARG A 258 -25.16 9.63 19.83
CA ARG A 258 -26.63 9.84 19.98
C ARG A 258 -27.38 8.57 20.36
N LEU A 259 -26.95 7.41 19.86
CA LEU A 259 -27.56 6.11 20.23
C LEU A 259 -27.24 5.72 21.67
N GLU A 260 -26.03 6.00 22.15
CA GLU A 260 -25.66 5.78 23.55
C GLU A 260 -26.40 6.72 24.52
N GLU A 261 -26.54 7.98 24.13
CA GLU A 261 -27.31 8.98 24.91
C GLU A 261 -28.80 8.63 24.98
N SER A 262 -29.39 8.16 23.87
CA SER A 262 -30.79 7.69 23.83
C SER A 262 -31.00 6.44 24.69
N ASN A 263 -30.07 5.48 24.65
CA ASN A 263 -30.12 4.28 25.48
C ASN A 263 -29.93 4.57 26.98
N SER A 264 -29.07 5.51 27.31
CA SER A 264 -28.86 5.91 28.71
C SER A 264 -30.08 6.63 29.31
N ILE A 265 -30.78 7.43 28.51
CA ILE A 265 -32.04 8.10 28.93
C ILE A 265 -33.17 7.06 29.12
N HIS A 266 -33.28 6.05 28.25
CA HIS A 266 -34.25 4.96 28.38
C HIS A 266 -34.03 4.09 29.62
N LEU A 267 -32.76 3.79 29.94
CA LEU A 267 -32.39 3.04 31.16
C LEU A 267 -32.56 3.87 32.44
N GLY A 268 -32.36 5.19 32.38
CA GLY A 268 -32.60 6.10 33.50
C GLY A 268 -34.08 6.28 33.86
N ASN A 269 -34.97 6.28 32.86
CA ASN A 269 -36.40 6.39 33.07
C ASN A 269 -37.04 5.09 33.62
N ASN A 270 -36.51 3.92 33.27
CA ASN A 270 -37.00 2.64 33.77
C ASN A 270 -36.61 2.38 35.25
N LYS A 271 -35.60 3.08 35.79
CA LYS A 271 -35.20 2.98 37.21
C LYS A 271 -35.96 3.95 38.15
N LYS A 272 -36.72 4.91 37.62
CA LYS A 272 -37.54 5.83 38.39
C LYS A 272 -39.02 5.44 38.50
N GLY A 273 -39.43 4.35 37.87
CA GLY A 273 -40.80 3.86 37.84
C GLY A 273 -41.07 2.60 38.68
N THR A 274 -40.10 2.15 39.48
CA THR A 274 -40.23 1.12 40.53
C THR A 274 -39.90 1.70 41.90
#